data_1ffd7a16fff9c6d3c27c85d1934affab
#
_entry.id   1ffd7a16fff9c6d3c27c85d1934affab
#
_cell.length_a   1.000
_cell.length_b   1.000
_cell.length_c   1.000
_cell.angle_alpha   90.00
_cell.angle_beta   90.00
_cell.angle_gamma   90.00
#
_symmetry.space_group_name_H-M   'P 1'
#
loop_
_entity.id
_entity.type
_entity.pdbx_description
1 polymer ?
#
loop_
_entity_poly.entity_id
_entity_poly.type
_entity_poly.pdbx_seq_one_letter_code
_entity_poly.pdbx_strand_id
1 'polypeptide(L)'
;MQRQPSVAGQFYPGSSQQLRAVLSEMLPESGEKQKVFGIIVPHAGYVYSGAIAGELYAKIEIPSTVLVICPNHHGAGAAAALYPEGEWLTPLGATSINSRLNALLQKHLPLIQLDDVAHQREHSLEVQLPFLQYLSLIHI
;
A
#
# COMPACT_ATOMS: atom_id res chain seq x y z
N MET A 1 0.83 -11.65 12.83
CA MET A 1 1.02 -10.24 13.27
C MET A 1 0.02 -9.37 12.52
N GLN A 2 -0.54 -8.31 13.13
CA GLN A 2 -1.46 -7.40 12.45
C GLN A 2 -1.00 -5.95 12.67
N ARG A 3 -0.75 -5.22 11.57
CA ARG A 3 -0.47 -3.80 11.63
C ARG A 3 -1.78 -3.00 11.57
N GLN A 4 -2.04 -2.24 12.62
CA GLN A 4 -3.15 -1.31 12.66
C GLN A 4 -2.90 -0.09 11.77
N PRO A 5 -3.94 0.52 11.17
CA PRO A 5 -3.76 1.74 10.40
C PRO A 5 -3.27 2.88 11.30
N SER A 6 -2.25 3.61 10.87
CA SER A 6 -1.69 4.73 11.64
C SER A 6 -2.23 6.09 11.22
N VAL A 7 -2.76 6.21 10.00
CA VAL A 7 -3.24 7.49 9.44
C VAL A 7 -4.70 7.45 8.94
N ALA A 8 -5.44 6.39 9.24
CA ALA A 8 -6.88 6.33 8.99
C ALA A 8 -7.62 7.43 9.79
N GLY A 9 -8.54 8.13 9.14
CA GLY A 9 -9.22 9.29 9.71
C GLY A 9 -8.43 10.59 9.65
N GLN A 10 -7.18 10.55 9.14
CA GLN A 10 -6.30 11.71 8.98
C GLN A 10 -5.88 11.90 7.51
N PHE A 11 -5.25 10.90 6.91
CA PHE A 11 -4.80 10.95 5.50
C PHE A 11 -5.84 10.43 4.53
N TYR A 12 -6.73 9.56 5.00
CA TYR A 12 -7.87 9.03 4.26
C TYR A 12 -9.01 8.71 5.24
N PRO A 13 -10.28 8.58 4.79
CA PRO A 13 -11.42 8.32 5.68
C PRO A 13 -11.26 7.09 6.55
N GLY A 14 -11.58 7.22 7.84
CA GLY A 14 -11.47 6.14 8.83
C GLY A 14 -12.63 5.13 8.80
N SER A 15 -13.70 5.37 8.05
CA SER A 15 -14.79 4.42 7.89
C SER A 15 -14.80 3.79 6.49
N SER A 16 -15.14 2.51 6.42
CA SER A 16 -15.20 1.76 5.16
C SER A 16 -16.15 2.41 4.14
N GLN A 17 -17.31 2.88 4.58
CA GLN A 17 -18.31 3.51 3.71
C GLN A 17 -17.77 4.80 3.07
N GLN A 18 -17.23 5.68 3.89
CA GLN A 18 -16.68 6.96 3.41
C GLN A 18 -15.45 6.75 2.52
N LEU A 19 -14.59 5.79 2.90
CA LEU A 19 -13.39 5.48 2.11
C LEU A 19 -13.75 4.93 0.72
N ARG A 20 -14.75 4.04 0.63
CA ARG A 20 -15.25 3.55 -0.67
C ARG A 20 -15.83 4.66 -1.53
N ALA A 21 -16.59 5.58 -0.94
CA ALA A 21 -17.13 6.73 -1.66
C ALA A 21 -16.02 7.61 -2.25
N VAL A 22 -15.03 7.97 -1.44
CA VAL A 22 -13.87 8.77 -1.87
C VAL A 22 -13.06 8.05 -2.96
N LEU A 23 -12.81 6.75 -2.80
CA LEU A 23 -12.09 5.97 -3.81
C LEU A 23 -12.85 5.90 -5.14
N SER A 24 -14.19 5.77 -5.10
CA SER A 24 -14.99 5.75 -6.33
C SER A 24 -14.94 7.07 -7.10
N GLU A 25 -14.78 8.20 -6.40
CA GLU A 25 -14.61 9.52 -7.02
C GLU A 25 -13.19 9.72 -7.58
N MET A 26 -12.18 9.13 -6.93
CA MET A 26 -10.77 9.26 -7.30
C MET A 26 -10.32 8.26 -8.39
N LEU A 27 -11.09 7.21 -8.63
CA LEU A 27 -10.82 6.18 -9.62
C LEU A 27 -11.75 6.36 -10.82
N PRO A 28 -11.38 7.20 -11.80
CA PRO A 28 -12.22 7.42 -12.98
C PRO A 28 -12.39 6.11 -13.76
N GLU A 29 -13.52 5.99 -14.45
CA GLU A 29 -13.68 4.92 -15.42
C GLU A 29 -12.56 5.03 -16.45
N SER A 30 -11.77 3.97 -16.56
CA SER A 30 -10.73 3.87 -17.57
C SER A 30 -11.15 2.84 -18.62
N GLY A 31 -10.75 3.07 -19.86
CA GLY A 31 -10.90 2.08 -20.93
C GLY A 31 -10.04 0.83 -20.71
N GLU A 32 -9.28 0.43 -21.71
CA GLU A 32 -8.37 -0.73 -21.61
C GLU A 32 -7.25 -0.45 -20.60
N LYS A 33 -7.11 -1.36 -19.63
CA LYS A 33 -6.05 -1.29 -18.62
C LYS A 33 -4.73 -1.80 -19.18
N GLN A 34 -3.65 -1.15 -18.77
CA GLN A 34 -2.30 -1.47 -19.24
C GLN A 34 -1.56 -2.41 -18.27
N LYS A 35 -0.85 -3.38 -18.83
CA LYS A 35 0.16 -4.14 -18.09
C LYS A 35 1.44 -3.34 -18.02
N VAL A 36 1.92 -3.10 -16.79
CA VAL A 36 3.13 -2.31 -16.54
C VAL A 36 4.05 -3.05 -15.58
N PHE A 37 5.35 -2.79 -15.64
CA PHE A 37 6.32 -3.35 -14.69
C PHE A 37 6.29 -2.66 -13.33
N GLY A 38 5.87 -1.40 -13.29
CA GLY A 38 5.77 -0.61 -12.06
C GLY A 38 5.25 0.79 -12.35
N ILE A 39 4.85 1.47 -11.28
CA ILE A 39 4.38 2.85 -11.31
C ILE A 39 5.02 3.63 -10.16
N ILE A 40 5.11 4.94 -10.31
CA ILE A 40 5.49 5.87 -9.24
C ILE A 40 4.22 6.64 -8.87
N VAL A 41 3.83 6.56 -7.60
CA VAL A 41 2.58 7.10 -7.09
C VAL A 41 2.86 8.06 -5.93
N PRO A 42 2.19 9.22 -5.85
CA PRO A 42 2.30 10.11 -4.70
C PRO A 42 1.68 9.47 -3.45
N HIS A 43 2.16 9.86 -2.26
CA HIS A 43 1.75 9.28 -0.97
C HIS A 43 1.35 10.31 0.09
N ALA A 44 0.91 11.50 -0.31
CA ALA A 44 0.30 12.46 0.61
C ALA A 44 -1.13 12.03 0.99
N GLY A 45 -1.75 12.73 1.93
CA GLY A 45 -3.16 12.52 2.24
C GLY A 45 -4.05 12.66 1.00
N TYR A 46 -5.16 11.94 0.97
CA TYR A 46 -6.03 11.83 -0.20
C TYR A 46 -6.55 13.18 -0.72
N VAL A 47 -6.79 14.11 0.18
CA VAL A 47 -7.20 15.49 -0.20
C VAL A 47 -6.16 16.17 -1.11
N TYR A 48 -4.89 15.85 -0.96
CA TYR A 48 -3.79 16.48 -1.71
C TYR A 48 -3.40 15.71 -2.98
N SER A 49 -3.30 14.40 -2.90
CA SER A 49 -2.74 13.60 -3.99
C SER A 49 -3.56 12.36 -4.37
N GLY A 50 -4.67 12.12 -3.70
CA GLY A 50 -5.49 10.94 -3.94
C GLY A 50 -6.04 10.86 -5.36
N ALA A 51 -6.48 11.98 -5.94
CA ALA A 51 -6.98 12.02 -7.32
C ALA A 51 -5.89 11.63 -8.34
N ILE A 52 -4.64 12.12 -8.15
CA ILE A 52 -3.51 11.77 -9.02
C ILE A 52 -3.16 10.29 -8.88
N ALA A 53 -3.12 9.77 -7.64
CA ALA A 53 -2.88 8.36 -7.39
C ALA A 53 -3.99 7.49 -8.03
N GLY A 54 -5.25 7.86 -7.84
CA GLY A 54 -6.40 7.16 -8.39
C GLY A 54 -6.40 7.13 -9.91
N GLU A 55 -6.04 8.22 -10.57
CA GLU A 55 -5.92 8.29 -12.03
C GLU A 55 -4.86 7.31 -12.58
N LEU A 56 -3.75 7.14 -11.86
CA LEU A 56 -2.72 6.16 -12.22
C LEU A 56 -3.22 4.73 -12.01
N TYR A 57 -3.77 4.43 -10.84
CA TYR A 57 -4.28 3.10 -10.52
C TYR A 57 -5.42 2.67 -11.44
N ALA A 58 -6.28 3.59 -11.87
CA ALA A 58 -7.38 3.28 -12.78
C ALA A 58 -6.90 2.76 -14.15
N LYS A 59 -5.71 3.15 -14.60
CA LYS A 59 -5.16 2.83 -15.92
C LYS A 59 -4.38 1.53 -16.01
N ILE A 60 -4.14 0.85 -14.89
CA ILE A 60 -3.27 -0.33 -14.86
C ILE A 60 -3.99 -1.60 -14.41
N GLU A 61 -3.51 -2.74 -14.86
CA GLU A 61 -3.89 -4.04 -14.30
C GLU A 61 -3.14 -4.27 -12.99
N ILE A 62 -3.89 -4.51 -11.90
CA ILE A 62 -3.29 -4.81 -10.59
C ILE A 62 -3.06 -6.33 -10.52
N PRO A 63 -1.79 -6.78 -10.35
CA PRO A 63 -1.50 -8.20 -10.15
C PRO A 63 -1.89 -8.64 -8.73
N SER A 64 -1.98 -9.96 -8.53
CA SER A 64 -2.32 -10.54 -7.22
C SER A 64 -1.25 -10.33 -6.15
N THR A 65 -0.01 -10.04 -6.54
CA THR A 65 1.11 -9.72 -5.65
C THR A 65 1.77 -8.44 -6.10
N VAL A 66 1.95 -7.51 -5.17
CA VAL A 66 2.52 -6.18 -5.42
C VAL A 66 3.69 -5.96 -4.47
N LEU A 67 4.84 -5.55 -5.01
CA LEU A 67 5.96 -5.05 -4.21
C LEU A 67 5.84 -3.52 -4.11
N VAL A 68 5.65 -3.02 -2.89
CA VAL A 68 5.60 -1.57 -2.64
C VAL A 68 6.90 -1.11 -2.02
N ILE A 69 7.57 -0.15 -2.67
CA ILE A 69 8.80 0.48 -2.17
C ILE A 69 8.48 1.91 -1.77
N CYS A 70 8.79 2.27 -0.56
CA CYS A 70 8.46 3.59 -0.02
C CYS A 70 9.57 4.11 0.91
N PRO A 71 9.62 5.43 1.16
CA PRO A 71 10.55 6.01 2.13
C PRO A 71 10.17 5.64 3.56
N ASN A 72 11.14 5.70 4.47
CA ASN A 72 10.94 5.66 5.91
C ASN A 72 11.05 7.10 6.47
N HIS A 73 9.93 7.77 6.63
CA HIS A 73 9.90 9.18 7.09
C HIS A 73 10.32 9.36 8.54
N HIS A 74 10.23 8.31 9.34
CA HIS A 74 10.52 8.39 10.78
C HIS A 74 11.94 7.95 11.13
N GLY A 75 12.68 7.35 10.20
CA GLY A 75 14.01 6.81 10.46
C GLY A 75 14.03 5.71 11.53
N ALA A 76 12.88 5.09 11.82
CA ALA A 76 12.76 4.02 12.80
C ALA A 76 13.09 2.65 12.17
N GLY A 77 13.65 1.74 12.97
CA GLY A 77 13.97 0.40 12.53
C GLY A 77 15.13 0.31 11.55
N ALA A 78 15.17 -0.73 10.74
CA ALA A 78 16.24 -1.00 9.79
C ALA A 78 16.21 -0.04 8.59
N ALA A 79 17.38 0.27 8.04
CA ALA A 79 17.52 1.15 6.88
C ALA A 79 16.85 0.61 5.61
N ALA A 80 16.81 -0.72 5.45
CA ALA A 80 16.06 -1.42 4.43
C ALA A 80 15.23 -2.51 5.10
N ALA A 81 13.94 -2.28 5.24
CA ALA A 81 13.03 -3.11 6.03
C ALA A 81 11.94 -3.74 5.17
N LEU A 82 11.67 -5.02 5.41
CA LEU A 82 10.44 -5.70 4.98
C LEU A 82 9.56 -5.97 6.19
N TYR A 83 8.26 -5.73 6.05
CA TYR A 83 7.31 -6.16 7.07
C TYR A 83 7.31 -7.69 7.13
N PRO A 84 7.50 -8.31 8.31
CA PRO A 84 7.87 -9.73 8.38
C PRO A 84 6.80 -10.67 7.84
N GLU A 85 5.62 -10.64 8.46
CA GLU A 85 4.51 -11.56 8.16
C GLU A 85 3.19 -11.07 8.74
N GLY A 86 2.09 -11.68 8.33
CA GLY A 86 0.76 -11.37 8.83
C GLY A 86 -0.01 -10.44 7.90
N GLU A 87 -0.60 -9.39 8.43
CA GLU A 87 -1.56 -8.57 7.71
C GLU A 87 -1.42 -7.09 8.04
N TRP A 88 -1.71 -6.26 7.05
CA TRP A 88 -1.95 -4.83 7.23
C TRP A 88 -3.45 -4.56 7.18
N LEU A 89 -3.96 -3.85 8.18
CA LEU A 89 -5.36 -3.50 8.29
C LEU A 89 -5.62 -2.10 7.73
N THR A 90 -6.74 -1.97 7.04
CA THR A 90 -7.34 -0.68 6.64
C THR A 90 -8.82 -0.72 6.95
N PRO A 91 -9.57 0.38 6.83
CA PRO A 91 -11.03 0.34 6.93
C PRO A 91 -11.72 -0.57 5.90
N LEU A 92 -11.03 -0.96 4.82
CA LEU A 92 -11.56 -1.90 3.81
C LEU A 92 -11.31 -3.37 4.14
N GLY A 93 -10.50 -3.67 5.15
CA GLY A 93 -10.15 -5.02 5.55
C GLY A 93 -8.65 -5.25 5.65
N ALA A 94 -8.26 -6.52 5.69
CA ALA A 94 -6.87 -6.96 5.79
C ALA A 94 -6.24 -7.19 4.43
N THR A 95 -4.95 -6.89 4.33
CA THR A 95 -4.08 -7.29 3.21
C THR A 95 -2.95 -8.15 3.75
N SER A 96 -2.84 -9.37 3.25
CA SER A 96 -1.84 -10.32 3.72
C SER A 96 -0.45 -10.03 3.15
N ILE A 97 0.56 -10.25 3.98
CA ILE A 97 1.97 -10.18 3.57
C ILE A 97 2.37 -11.47 2.84
N ASN A 98 3.05 -11.32 1.71
CA ASN A 98 3.63 -12.45 0.98
C ASN A 98 4.96 -12.88 1.60
N SER A 99 4.89 -13.69 2.66
CA SER A 99 6.09 -14.17 3.38
C SER A 99 7.03 -15.01 2.50
N ARG A 100 6.51 -15.68 1.47
CA ARG A 100 7.33 -16.42 0.51
C ARG A 100 8.19 -15.47 -0.34
N LEU A 101 7.60 -14.35 -0.79
CA LEU A 101 8.35 -13.32 -1.50
C LEU A 101 9.38 -12.65 -0.59
N ASN A 102 9.02 -12.36 0.66
CA ASN A 102 9.94 -11.83 1.66
C ASN A 102 11.18 -12.73 1.84
N ALA A 103 10.99 -14.04 1.99
CA ALA A 103 12.09 -14.99 2.10
C ALA A 103 12.99 -14.99 0.86
N LEU A 104 12.39 -14.88 -0.34
CA LEU A 104 13.15 -14.79 -1.58
C LEU A 104 13.97 -13.49 -1.67
N LEU A 105 13.37 -12.36 -1.31
CA LEU A 105 14.06 -11.06 -1.29
C LEU A 105 15.23 -11.05 -0.32
N GLN A 106 15.04 -11.54 0.90
CA GLN A 106 16.14 -11.65 1.88
C GLN A 106 17.29 -12.53 1.40
N LYS A 107 16.97 -13.64 0.73
CA LYS A 107 18.00 -14.55 0.19
C LYS A 107 18.92 -13.86 -0.82
N HIS A 108 18.36 -12.96 -1.63
CA HIS A 108 19.10 -12.29 -2.72
C HIS A 108 19.58 -10.89 -2.37
N LEU A 109 19.01 -10.27 -1.34
CA LEU A 109 19.31 -8.90 -0.92
C LEU A 109 19.64 -8.86 0.58
N PRO A 110 20.86 -9.23 0.99
CA PRO A 110 21.23 -9.40 2.39
C PRO A 110 21.16 -8.11 3.22
N LEU A 111 21.08 -6.94 2.59
CA LEU A 111 20.87 -5.66 3.28
C LEU A 111 19.44 -5.48 3.82
N ILE A 112 18.47 -6.25 3.31
CA ILE A 112 17.08 -6.16 3.70
C ILE A 112 16.85 -6.99 4.98
N GLN A 113 16.23 -6.36 5.98
CA GLN A 113 15.92 -6.99 7.26
C GLN A 113 14.39 -7.13 7.41
N LEU A 114 13.96 -8.20 8.08
CA LEU A 114 12.57 -8.29 8.56
C LEU A 114 12.43 -7.42 9.80
N ASP A 115 11.66 -6.35 9.68
CA ASP A 115 11.53 -5.35 10.73
C ASP A 115 10.14 -4.67 10.63
N ASP A 116 9.32 -4.84 11.65
CA ASP A 116 8.02 -4.22 11.75
C ASP A 116 8.10 -2.78 12.30
N VAL A 117 9.15 -2.43 13.05
CA VAL A 117 9.33 -1.13 13.68
C VAL A 117 9.38 -0.02 12.63
N ALA A 118 10.09 -0.25 11.51
CA ALA A 118 10.17 0.68 10.40
C ALA A 118 8.79 1.02 9.80
N HIS A 119 7.82 0.13 9.93
CA HIS A 119 6.50 0.23 9.31
C HIS A 119 5.39 0.70 10.26
N GLN A 120 5.60 0.65 11.58
CA GLN A 120 4.52 0.90 12.56
C GLN A 120 3.85 2.26 12.39
N ARG A 121 4.61 3.31 12.11
CA ARG A 121 4.14 4.69 11.95
C ARG A 121 4.27 5.22 10.52
N GLU A 122 4.80 4.41 9.60
CA GLU A 122 5.02 4.84 8.21
C GLU A 122 3.71 4.83 7.44
N HIS A 123 3.40 5.98 6.81
CA HIS A 123 2.16 6.19 6.08
C HIS A 123 2.26 5.99 4.58
N SER A 124 3.47 6.11 4.01
CA SER A 124 3.64 6.15 2.55
C SER A 124 3.17 4.89 1.84
N LEU A 125 3.36 3.71 2.43
CA LEU A 125 2.80 2.46 1.96
C LEU A 125 1.30 2.35 2.31
N GLU A 126 0.93 2.73 3.53
CA GLU A 126 -0.43 2.57 4.03
C GLU A 126 -1.46 3.26 3.14
N VAL A 127 -1.18 4.48 2.67
CA VAL A 127 -2.10 5.23 1.81
C VAL A 127 -2.31 4.61 0.42
N GLN A 128 -1.45 3.68 -0.01
CA GLN A 128 -1.60 2.94 -1.26
C GLN A 128 -2.58 1.77 -1.13
N LEU A 129 -2.65 1.16 0.05
CA LEU A 129 -3.43 -0.07 0.26
C LEU A 129 -4.91 0.07 -0.10
N PRO A 130 -5.64 1.15 0.28
CA PRO A 130 -7.04 1.25 -0.08
C PRO A 130 -7.31 1.26 -1.59
N PHE A 131 -6.44 1.87 -2.41
CA PHE A 131 -6.56 1.82 -3.87
C PHE A 131 -6.40 0.38 -4.38
N LEU A 132 -5.38 -0.31 -3.90
CA LEU A 132 -5.11 -1.69 -4.28
C LEU A 132 -6.23 -2.64 -3.83
N GLN A 133 -6.72 -2.49 -2.60
CA GLN A 133 -7.83 -3.28 -2.07
C GLN A 133 -9.15 -3.02 -2.80
N TYR A 134 -9.40 -1.78 -3.21
CA TYR A 134 -10.61 -1.41 -3.93
C TYR A 134 -10.64 -1.99 -5.34
N LEU A 135 -9.49 -2.04 -6.01
CA LEU A 135 -9.36 -2.51 -7.38
C LEU A 135 -9.16 -4.03 -7.51
N SER A 136 -8.64 -4.67 -6.49
CA SER A 136 -8.27 -6.09 -6.55
C SER A 136 -8.10 -6.71 -5.16
N LEU A 137 -8.18 -8.04 -5.08
CA LEU A 137 -7.71 -8.80 -3.90
C LEU A 137 -6.21 -9.04 -4.06
N ILE A 138 -5.42 -8.39 -3.22
CA ILE A 138 -3.96 -8.40 -3.30
C ILE A 138 -3.28 -9.03 -2.09
N HIS A 139 -2.01 -9.42 -2.31
CA HIS A 139 -1.00 -9.70 -1.28
C HIS A 139 0.18 -8.74 -1.46
N ILE A 140 0.74 -8.23 -0.39
CA ILE A 140 1.91 -7.33 -0.37
C ILE A 140 3.10 -7.96 0.34
#